data_d164555b64d55079c47e47eb905f47cd
#
_entry.id   d164555b64d55079c47e47eb905f47cd
#
_cell.length_a   1.000
_cell.length_b   1.000
_cell.length_c   1.000
_cell.angle_alpha   90.00
_cell.angle_beta   90.00
_cell.angle_gamma   90.00
#
_symmetry.space_group_name_H-M   'P 1'
#
loop_
_entity.id
_entity.type
_entity.pdbx_description
1 polymer ?
#
loop_
_entity_poly.entity_id
_entity_poly.type
_entity_poly.pdbx_seq_one_letter_code
_entity_poly.pdbx_strand_id
1 'polypeptide(L)'
;MLVYLDQNHASRMAKLLLGQGGHEAFGRLFLALKGRAIAPPSPFHVLETLFPQRGPEEKAGYLLPALKEVFAALSGGYWVRPWQEVAARQRRGLHREDLLSEEGSWETPADLSPFQGLPEALRGL
;
A
#
# COMPACT_ATOMS: atom_id res chain seq x y z
N MET A 1 11.84 -12.24 2.57
CA MET A 1 11.95 -11.24 1.48
C MET A 1 10.89 -10.16 1.70
N LEU A 2 11.28 -8.93 1.60
CA LEU A 2 10.38 -7.78 1.68
C LEU A 2 10.08 -7.26 0.28
N VAL A 3 8.80 -7.13 -0.05
CA VAL A 3 8.34 -6.68 -1.37
C VAL A 3 7.43 -5.48 -1.20
N TYR A 4 7.66 -4.42 -1.95
CA TYR A 4 6.71 -3.33 -2.09
C TYR A 4 5.75 -3.65 -3.24
N LEU A 5 4.49 -3.81 -2.92
CA LEU A 5 3.46 -4.12 -3.91
C LEU A 5 2.86 -2.81 -4.42
N ASP A 6 3.01 -2.55 -5.71
CA ASP A 6 2.42 -1.39 -6.35
C ASP A 6 0.90 -1.41 -6.20
N GLN A 7 0.30 -0.25 -6.04
CA GLN A 7 -1.16 -0.08 -5.93
C GLN A 7 -1.90 -0.72 -7.11
N ASN A 8 -1.35 -0.62 -8.31
CA ASN A 8 -1.95 -1.24 -9.49
C ASN A 8 -2.04 -2.77 -9.36
N HIS A 9 -0.98 -3.41 -8.87
CA HIS A 9 -0.97 -4.85 -8.64
C HIS A 9 -1.92 -5.25 -7.51
N ALA A 10 -1.89 -4.51 -6.41
CA ALA A 10 -2.78 -4.76 -5.28
C ALA A 10 -4.25 -4.59 -5.66
N SER A 11 -4.56 -3.56 -6.43
CA SER A 11 -5.93 -3.30 -6.92
C SER A 11 -6.43 -4.43 -7.81
N ARG A 12 -5.58 -4.99 -8.65
CA ARG A 12 -5.96 -6.11 -9.53
C ARG A 12 -6.19 -7.40 -8.74
N MET A 13 -5.40 -7.64 -7.69
CA MET A 13 -5.65 -8.75 -6.76
C MET A 13 -6.99 -8.58 -6.04
N ALA A 14 -7.29 -7.37 -5.60
CA ALA A 14 -8.56 -7.04 -4.95
C ALA A 14 -9.75 -7.24 -5.90
N LYS A 15 -9.62 -6.81 -7.15
CA LYS A 15 -10.64 -7.02 -8.19
C LYS A 15 -10.91 -8.50 -8.44
N LEU A 16 -9.87 -9.32 -8.42
CA LEU A 16 -10.02 -10.76 -8.54
C LEU A 16 -10.81 -11.33 -7.36
N LEU A 17 -10.55 -10.89 -6.14
CA LEU A 17 -11.32 -11.29 -4.96
C LEU A 17 -12.80 -10.93 -5.07
N LEU A 18 -13.10 -9.82 -5.75
CA LEU A 18 -14.49 -9.41 -6.02
C LEU A 18 -15.14 -10.15 -7.17
N GLY A 19 -14.45 -11.15 -7.75
CA GLY A 19 -14.96 -11.96 -8.84
C GLY A 19 -14.86 -11.32 -10.22
N GLN A 20 -14.07 -10.25 -10.36
CA GLN A 20 -13.88 -9.61 -11.67
C GLN A 20 -12.89 -10.41 -12.51
N GLY A 21 -13.26 -10.73 -13.75
CA GLY A 21 -12.41 -11.46 -14.67
C GLY A 21 -11.28 -10.61 -15.24
N GLY A 22 -10.29 -11.28 -15.86
CA GLY A 22 -9.16 -10.62 -16.49
C GLY A 22 -7.98 -10.34 -15.55
N HIS A 23 -8.03 -10.82 -14.31
CA HIS A 23 -7.00 -10.58 -13.30
C HIS A 23 -6.34 -11.86 -12.77
N GLU A 24 -6.49 -12.98 -13.45
CA GLU A 24 -6.03 -14.31 -13.00
C GLU A 24 -4.51 -14.37 -12.80
N ALA A 25 -3.75 -13.65 -13.62
CA ALA A 25 -2.28 -13.55 -13.45
C ALA A 25 -1.90 -12.97 -12.08
N PHE A 26 -2.70 -12.06 -11.57
CA PHE A 26 -2.46 -11.44 -10.26
C PHE A 26 -2.83 -12.37 -9.11
N GLY A 27 -3.77 -13.29 -9.32
CA GLY A 27 -4.04 -14.37 -8.39
C GLY A 27 -2.86 -15.32 -8.25
N ARG A 28 -2.20 -15.65 -9.36
CA ARG A 28 -0.97 -16.46 -9.35
C ARG A 28 0.17 -15.72 -8.64
N LEU A 29 0.31 -14.41 -8.86
CA LEU A 29 1.30 -13.60 -8.17
C LEU A 29 1.03 -13.57 -6.65
N PHE A 30 -0.22 -13.39 -6.25
CA PHE A 30 -0.62 -13.44 -4.84
C PHE A 30 -0.20 -14.77 -4.18
N LEU A 31 -0.51 -15.89 -4.82
CA LEU A 31 -0.15 -17.21 -4.30
C LEU A 31 1.37 -17.41 -4.25
N ALA A 32 2.10 -16.86 -5.22
CA ALA A 32 3.55 -16.94 -5.24
C ALA A 32 4.19 -16.14 -4.10
N LEU A 33 3.61 -15.00 -3.73
CA LEU A 33 4.11 -14.16 -2.64
C LEU A 33 3.75 -14.71 -1.27
N LYS A 34 2.55 -15.28 -1.14
CA LYS A 34 2.04 -15.75 0.15
C LYS A 34 2.95 -16.82 0.76
N GLY A 35 3.43 -16.54 1.97
CA GLY A 35 4.32 -17.45 2.69
C GLY A 35 5.79 -17.39 2.29
N ARG A 36 6.15 -16.66 1.23
CA ARG A 36 7.53 -16.52 0.76
C ARG A 36 8.07 -15.11 0.93
N ALA A 37 7.19 -14.12 0.92
CA ALA A 37 7.54 -12.73 1.04
C ALA A 37 6.52 -12.03 1.93
N ILE A 38 6.87 -10.87 2.45
CA ILE A 38 5.92 -9.96 3.05
C ILE A 38 5.79 -8.71 2.17
N ALA A 39 4.55 -8.32 1.93
CA ALA A 39 4.21 -7.13 1.16
C ALA A 39 3.31 -6.23 2.02
N PRO A 40 3.91 -5.39 2.87
CA PRO A 40 3.14 -4.54 3.78
C PRO A 40 2.46 -3.38 3.03
N PRO A 41 1.28 -2.94 3.49
CA PRO A 41 0.69 -1.71 2.98
C PRO A 41 1.46 -0.50 3.46
N SER A 42 1.29 0.60 2.74
CA SER A 42 1.89 1.88 3.08
C SER A 42 0.83 2.97 3.16
N PRO A 43 1.15 4.14 3.73
CA PRO A 43 0.24 5.29 3.69
C PRO A 43 -0.19 5.68 2.27
N PHE A 44 0.67 5.45 1.27
CA PHE A 44 0.33 5.70 -0.14
C PHE A 44 -0.79 4.79 -0.65
N HIS A 45 -0.80 3.52 -0.25
CA HIS A 45 -1.89 2.62 -0.58
C HIS A 45 -3.22 3.13 -0.04
N VAL A 46 -3.22 3.64 1.18
CA VAL A 46 -4.42 4.23 1.80
C VAL A 46 -4.90 5.43 1.00
N LEU A 47 -4.00 6.36 0.68
CA LEU A 47 -4.33 7.58 -0.07
C LEU A 47 -4.86 7.25 -1.46
N GLU A 48 -4.18 6.40 -2.20
CA GLU A 48 -4.58 6.04 -3.56
C GLU A 48 -5.91 5.28 -3.59
N THR A 49 -6.23 4.56 -2.52
CA THR A 49 -7.50 3.85 -2.41
C THR A 49 -8.65 4.77 -2.06
N LEU A 50 -8.43 5.68 -1.10
CA LEU A 50 -9.48 6.59 -0.61
C LEU A 50 -9.65 7.83 -1.49
N PHE A 51 -8.59 8.27 -2.18
CA PHE A 51 -8.58 9.44 -3.05
C PHE A 51 -8.04 9.09 -4.42
N PRO A 52 -8.75 8.25 -5.22
CA PRO A 52 -8.28 7.89 -6.54
C PRO A 52 -8.22 9.12 -7.45
N GLN A 53 -7.11 9.25 -8.17
CA GLN A 53 -6.90 10.40 -9.07
C GLN A 53 -7.62 10.26 -10.41
N ARG A 54 -8.25 9.14 -10.66
CA ARG A 54 -8.91 8.84 -11.92
C ARG A 54 -10.41 9.02 -11.81
N GLY A 55 -10.90 10.11 -12.36
CA GLY A 55 -12.28 10.33 -12.79
C GLY A 55 -13.40 10.15 -11.75
N PRO A 56 -14.53 10.81 -11.98
CA PRO A 56 -15.68 10.72 -11.08
C PRO A 56 -16.38 9.35 -11.09
N GLU A 57 -15.98 8.45 -11.99
CA GLU A 57 -16.61 7.15 -12.16
C GLU A 57 -16.11 6.10 -11.17
N GLU A 58 -14.89 6.29 -10.63
CA GLU A 58 -14.38 5.39 -9.61
C GLU A 58 -14.84 5.89 -8.24
N LYS A 59 -15.78 5.16 -7.65
CA LYS A 59 -16.20 5.43 -6.27
C LYS A 59 -15.02 5.20 -5.35
N ALA A 60 -14.59 6.26 -4.67
CA ALA A 60 -13.50 6.17 -3.72
C ALA A 60 -13.78 5.05 -2.71
N GLY A 61 -12.81 4.18 -2.53
CA GLY A 61 -12.86 3.16 -1.50
C GLY A 61 -13.67 1.90 -1.81
N TYR A 62 -14.21 1.72 -3.02
CA TYR A 62 -14.98 0.51 -3.32
C TYR A 62 -14.13 -0.78 -3.22
N LEU A 63 -12.83 -0.67 -3.48
CA LEU A 63 -11.89 -1.78 -3.35
C LEU A 63 -11.38 -1.98 -1.92
N LEU A 64 -11.67 -1.06 -1.02
CA LEU A 64 -11.06 -1.05 0.31
C LEU A 64 -11.22 -2.36 1.08
N PRO A 65 -12.43 -2.99 1.15
CA PRO A 65 -12.56 -4.26 1.87
C PRO A 65 -11.67 -5.38 1.28
N ALA A 66 -11.63 -5.48 -0.05
CA ALA A 66 -10.82 -6.51 -0.72
C ALA A 66 -9.32 -6.21 -0.59
N LEU A 67 -8.91 -4.94 -0.66
CA LEU A 67 -7.52 -4.55 -0.43
C LEU A 67 -7.04 -4.85 0.99
N LYS A 68 -7.89 -4.62 1.98
CA LYS A 68 -7.60 -5.00 3.36
C LYS A 68 -7.32 -6.50 3.47
N GLU A 69 -8.10 -7.34 2.80
CA GLU A 69 -7.90 -8.79 2.80
C GLU A 69 -6.59 -9.18 2.10
N VAL A 70 -6.28 -8.59 0.95
CA VAL A 70 -5.02 -8.84 0.24
C VAL A 70 -3.83 -8.53 1.14
N PHE A 71 -3.79 -7.35 1.72
CA PHE A 71 -2.68 -6.96 2.58
C PHE A 71 -2.67 -7.69 3.93
N ALA A 72 -3.81 -8.07 4.48
CA ALA A 72 -3.85 -8.91 5.67
C ALA A 72 -3.16 -10.25 5.43
N ALA A 73 -3.32 -10.81 4.22
CA ALA A 73 -2.67 -12.06 3.86
C ALA A 73 -1.18 -11.92 3.55
N LEU A 74 -0.74 -10.77 3.02
CA LEU A 74 0.62 -10.58 2.52
C LEU A 74 1.51 -9.73 3.42
N SER A 75 0.96 -8.95 4.34
CA SER A 75 1.71 -7.93 5.11
C SER A 75 2.59 -8.50 6.21
N GLY A 76 2.31 -9.71 6.68
CA GLY A 76 2.97 -10.25 7.87
C GLY A 76 2.66 -9.47 9.15
N GLY A 77 1.61 -8.65 9.15
CA GLY A 77 1.25 -7.80 10.29
C GLY A 77 1.95 -6.45 10.31
N TYR A 78 2.69 -6.12 9.26
CA TYR A 78 3.48 -4.89 9.20
C TYR A 78 2.88 -3.85 8.27
N TRP A 79 3.29 -2.59 8.51
CA TRP A 79 3.04 -1.42 7.68
C TRP A 79 4.36 -0.75 7.31
N VAL A 80 4.43 -0.16 6.13
CA VAL A 80 5.55 0.70 5.77
C VAL A 80 5.38 2.04 6.51
N ARG A 81 6.43 2.48 7.18
CA ARG A 81 6.40 3.77 7.90
C ARG A 81 6.30 4.94 6.91
N PRO A 82 5.69 6.07 7.30
CA PRO A 82 5.78 7.30 6.53
C PRO A 82 7.24 7.69 6.27
N TRP A 83 7.51 8.23 5.11
CA TRP A 83 8.88 8.52 4.69
C TRP A 83 9.62 9.47 5.64
N GLN A 84 8.92 10.40 6.30
CA GLN A 84 9.53 11.29 7.27
C GLN A 84 10.07 10.53 8.49
N GLU A 85 9.34 9.52 8.95
CA GLU A 85 9.81 8.68 10.04
C GLU A 85 11.01 7.83 9.62
N VAL A 86 10.99 7.32 8.39
CA VAL A 86 12.11 6.57 7.83
C VAL A 86 13.34 7.46 7.75
N ALA A 87 13.20 8.67 7.22
CA ALA A 87 14.29 9.63 7.10
C ALA A 87 14.87 10.01 8.48
N ALA A 88 14.02 10.20 9.49
CA ALA A 88 14.46 10.53 10.84
C ALA A 88 15.24 9.40 11.50
N ARG A 89 14.98 8.15 11.11
CA ARG A 89 15.65 6.97 11.66
C ARG A 89 16.94 6.60 10.92
N GLN A 90 17.15 7.16 9.73
CA GLN A 90 18.27 6.81 8.86
C GLN A 90 19.59 7.44 9.38
N ARG A 91 20.25 6.77 10.29
CA ARG A 91 21.53 7.25 10.86
C ARG A 91 22.75 6.48 10.37
N ARG A 92 22.62 5.18 10.07
CA ARG A 92 23.73 4.29 9.72
C ARG A 92 23.33 3.23 8.69
N GLY A 93 22.49 3.58 7.73
CA GLY A 93 21.90 2.66 6.76
C GLY A 93 20.46 2.30 7.16
N LEU A 94 19.74 1.73 6.22
CA LEU A 94 18.34 1.37 6.37
C LEU A 94 18.22 -0.07 6.83
N HIS A 95 17.71 -0.26 8.05
CA HIS A 95 17.34 -1.56 8.56
C HIS A 95 15.84 -1.79 8.40
N ARG A 96 15.41 -3.05 8.39
CA ARG A 96 14.00 -3.44 8.25
C ARG A 96 13.11 -2.75 9.30
N GLU A 97 13.56 -2.67 10.54
CA GLU A 97 12.87 -2.01 11.65
C GLU A 97 12.68 -0.51 11.45
N ASP A 98 13.51 0.11 10.63
CA ASP A 98 13.36 1.52 10.26
C ASP A 98 12.30 1.75 9.19
N LEU A 99 12.01 0.73 8.38
CA LEU A 99 11.02 0.78 7.31
C LEU A 99 9.64 0.35 7.77
N LEU A 100 9.57 -0.60 8.71
CA LEU A 100 8.33 -1.28 9.07
C LEU A 100 7.85 -0.93 10.46
N SER A 101 6.52 -0.91 10.62
CA SER A 101 5.84 -0.71 11.89
C SER A 101 4.70 -1.74 12.01
N GLU A 102 4.40 -2.15 13.22
CA GLU A 102 3.19 -2.92 13.50
C GLU A 102 1.95 -2.04 13.60
N GLU A 103 2.13 -0.72 13.57
CA GLU A 103 1.06 0.25 13.66
C GLU A 103 0.73 0.86 12.30
N GLY A 104 -0.55 0.89 11.96
CA GLY A 104 -1.04 1.50 10.74
C GLY A 104 -2.55 1.42 10.67
N SER A 105 -3.14 2.17 9.76
CA SER A 105 -4.58 2.26 9.62
C SER A 105 -5.00 2.49 8.18
N TRP A 106 -6.10 1.87 7.78
CA TRP A 106 -6.77 2.10 6.51
C TRP A 106 -7.74 3.30 6.56
N GLU A 107 -7.78 4.00 7.67
CA GLU A 107 -8.58 5.20 7.81
C GLU A 107 -7.85 6.41 7.26
N THR A 108 -8.59 7.40 6.82
CA THR A 108 -8.02 8.67 6.40
C THR A 108 -7.25 9.27 7.58
N PRO A 109 -5.96 9.57 7.43
CA PRO A 109 -5.21 10.19 8.51
C PRO A 109 -5.84 11.52 8.90
N ALA A 110 -5.98 11.75 10.21
CA ALA A 110 -6.44 13.04 10.72
C ALA A 110 -5.44 14.15 10.39
N ASP A 111 -4.18 13.80 10.25
CA ASP A 111 -3.11 14.70 9.87
C ASP A 111 -2.54 14.25 8.51
N LEU A 112 -2.73 15.07 7.49
CA LEU A 112 -2.20 14.84 6.16
C LEU A 112 -0.82 15.46 5.95
N SER A 113 -0.23 16.06 6.99
CA SER A 113 1.08 16.71 6.89
C SER A 113 2.17 15.78 6.36
N PRO A 114 2.19 14.46 6.65
CA PRO A 114 3.17 13.56 6.05
C PRO A 114 3.14 13.49 4.53
N PHE A 115 2.04 13.96 3.90
CA PHE A 115 1.82 13.87 2.46
C PHE A 115 1.87 15.22 1.76
N GLN A 116 1.88 16.32 2.50
CA GLN A 116 1.75 17.67 1.93
C GLN A 116 2.90 18.09 1.02
N GLY A 117 4.10 17.62 1.28
CA GLY A 117 5.25 17.96 0.46
C GLY A 117 5.42 17.10 -0.78
N LEU A 118 4.67 15.99 -0.90
CA LEU A 118 4.87 15.02 -1.95
C LEU A 118 4.45 15.53 -3.33
N PRO A 119 3.26 16.15 -3.51
CA PRO A 119 2.87 16.67 -4.81
C PRO A 119 3.81 17.75 -5.33
N GLU A 120 4.35 18.59 -4.45
CA GLU A 120 5.32 19.62 -4.82
C GLU A 120 6.67 19.03 -5.20
N ALA A 121 7.14 18.05 -4.44
CA ALA A 121 8.37 17.33 -4.73
C ALA A 121 8.28 16.60 -6.09
N LEU A 122 7.13 16.00 -6.39
CA LEU A 122 6.89 15.31 -7.66
C LEU A 122 6.74 16.28 -8.83
N ARG A 123 6.25 17.48 -8.62
CA ARG A 123 6.13 18.51 -9.65
C ARG A 123 7.49 19.07 -10.11
N GLY A 124 8.53 18.90 -9.30
CA GLY A 124 9.88 19.29 -9.64
C GLY A 124 10.65 18.23 -10.44
N LEU A 125 10.02 17.08 -10.65
CA LEU A 125 10.53 16.02 -11.49
C LEU A 125 9.94 16.12 -12.88
#